data_570593037be81bc00ac6e04d40ee2fcc
#
_entry.id   570593037be81bc00ac6e04d40ee2fcc
#
_cell.length_a   1.000
_cell.length_b   1.000
_cell.length_c   1.000
_cell.angle_alpha   90.00
_cell.angle_beta   90.00
_cell.angle_gamma   90.00
#
_symmetry.space_group_name_H-M   'P 1'
#
loop_
_entity.id
_entity.type
_entity.pdbx_description
1 polymer ?
#
loop_
_entity_poly.entity_id
_entity_poly.type
_entity_poly.pdbx_seq_one_letter_code
_entity_poly.pdbx_strand_id
1 'polypeptide(L)'
;QKIKFKTEYPFLTAVRVILHFFAFSFFFISLTYMSLAMANALFFSSPFFISIFAKFFLNEQIGIRRWSAIVLGFIGIYIVLNPDFSEFEYKNLLPVLCAFFYAISMTITKITSDKDNLYTQLFYFYTLAIGFCLIIFIFFGSGEFDKYEDPTMQFIFREWFSNTTYAWKYILIMGATASISFVCIFKAYSSYSPSVVSLFEYSLIIWSILIGYLLFNDIPTLRTFIGISLIISAGIYIFV
;
A
#
# COMPACT_ATOMS: atom_id res chain seq x y z
N GLN A 1 -4.46 -27.65 -3.28
CA GLN A 1 -5.57 -27.23 -2.42
C GLN A 1 -6.81 -26.98 -3.29
N LYS A 2 -7.95 -27.58 -2.94
CA LYS A 2 -9.21 -27.30 -3.65
C LYS A 2 -9.64 -25.85 -3.36
N ILE A 3 -10.01 -25.12 -4.40
CA ILE A 3 -10.56 -23.77 -4.25
C ILE A 3 -11.91 -23.91 -3.52
N LYS A 4 -11.99 -23.32 -2.33
CA LYS A 4 -13.26 -23.18 -1.61
C LYS A 4 -13.85 -21.83 -2.01
N PHE A 5 -15.01 -21.82 -2.64
CA PHE A 5 -15.70 -20.57 -3.03
C PHE A 5 -16.48 -19.93 -1.86
N LYS A 6 -16.54 -20.55 -0.70
CA LYS A 6 -17.22 -20.02 0.47
C LYS A 6 -16.20 -19.55 1.49
N THR A 7 -16.28 -18.26 1.87
CA THR A 7 -15.48 -17.72 2.98
C THR A 7 -16.15 -18.05 4.32
N GLU A 8 -15.33 -18.37 5.31
CA GLU A 8 -15.78 -18.57 6.71
C GLU A 8 -15.91 -17.20 7.44
N TYR A 9 -15.36 -16.13 6.87
CA TYR A 9 -15.32 -14.78 7.46
C TYR A 9 -15.92 -13.70 6.55
N PRO A 10 -17.21 -13.78 6.15
CA PRO A 10 -17.78 -12.87 5.17
C PRO A 10 -17.71 -11.40 5.60
N PHE A 11 -17.98 -11.10 6.86
CA PHE A 11 -17.94 -9.75 7.40
C PHE A 11 -16.52 -9.17 7.40
N LEU A 12 -15.53 -9.91 7.95
CA LEU A 12 -14.14 -9.45 7.97
C LEU A 12 -13.57 -9.28 6.57
N THR A 13 -13.96 -10.15 5.64
CA THR A 13 -13.54 -10.05 4.24
C THR A 13 -14.10 -8.79 3.58
N ALA A 14 -15.37 -8.46 3.81
CA ALA A 14 -15.97 -7.23 3.32
C ALA A 14 -15.28 -5.99 3.92
N VAL A 15 -15.11 -5.96 5.24
CA VAL A 15 -14.41 -4.86 5.94
C VAL A 15 -13.00 -4.68 5.41
N ARG A 16 -12.25 -5.77 5.21
CA ARG A 16 -10.90 -5.73 4.64
C ARG A 16 -10.87 -5.05 3.29
N VAL A 17 -11.78 -5.40 2.38
CA VAL A 17 -11.82 -4.83 1.02
C VAL A 17 -12.19 -3.36 1.07
N ILE A 18 -13.16 -2.98 1.90
CA ILE A 18 -13.57 -1.58 2.09
C ILE A 18 -12.39 -0.73 2.60
N LEU A 19 -11.72 -1.21 3.66
CA LEU A 19 -10.55 -0.51 4.22
C LEU A 19 -9.42 -0.37 3.21
N HIS A 20 -9.17 -1.42 2.43
CA HIS A 20 -8.14 -1.42 1.39
C HIS A 20 -8.48 -0.43 0.26
N PHE A 21 -9.74 -0.38 -0.14
CA PHE A 21 -10.24 0.59 -1.12
C PHE A 21 -10.02 2.03 -0.63
N PHE A 22 -10.40 2.34 0.62
CA PHE A 22 -10.15 3.66 1.20
C PHE A 22 -8.66 3.97 1.32
N ALA A 23 -7.83 2.99 1.69
CA ALA A 23 -6.39 3.16 1.74
C ALA A 23 -5.84 3.64 0.39
N PHE A 24 -6.16 2.93 -0.70
CA PHE A 24 -5.75 3.35 -2.04
C PHE A 24 -6.31 4.71 -2.44
N SER A 25 -7.59 4.96 -2.17
CA SER A 25 -8.22 6.24 -2.48
C SER A 25 -7.49 7.40 -1.79
N PHE A 26 -7.18 7.29 -0.51
CA PHE A 26 -6.42 8.32 0.21
C PHE A 26 -5.01 8.51 -0.32
N PHE A 27 -4.34 7.43 -0.71
CA PHE A 27 -3.02 7.53 -1.33
C PHE A 27 -3.07 8.29 -2.67
N PHE A 28 -3.96 7.90 -3.58
CA PHE A 28 -4.07 8.56 -4.87
C PHE A 28 -4.57 10.01 -4.77
N ILE A 29 -5.50 10.29 -3.85
CA ILE A 29 -5.92 11.66 -3.55
C ILE A 29 -4.74 12.49 -3.05
N SER A 30 -3.88 11.94 -2.20
CA SER A 30 -2.71 12.68 -1.70
C SER A 30 -1.76 13.12 -2.81
N LEU A 31 -1.66 12.36 -3.90
CA LEU A 31 -0.82 12.72 -5.05
C LEU A 31 -1.32 13.96 -5.82
N THR A 32 -2.53 14.44 -5.56
CA THR A 32 -3.00 15.71 -6.13
C THR A 32 -2.46 16.94 -5.39
N TYR A 33 -1.92 16.77 -4.18
CA TYR A 33 -1.38 17.85 -3.34
C TYR A 33 0.11 17.77 -3.10
N MET A 34 0.69 16.58 -3.17
CA MET A 34 2.10 16.36 -2.80
C MET A 34 2.83 15.46 -3.78
N SER A 35 4.15 15.50 -3.75
CA SER A 35 4.97 14.62 -4.57
C SER A 35 4.83 13.15 -4.16
N LEU A 36 5.05 12.24 -5.11
CA LEU A 36 5.07 10.80 -4.85
C LEU A 36 6.09 10.41 -3.76
N ALA A 37 7.23 11.10 -3.72
CA ALA A 37 8.24 10.88 -2.70
C ALA A 37 7.72 11.19 -1.29
N MET A 38 7.02 12.33 -1.12
CA MET A 38 6.43 12.74 0.14
C MET A 38 5.31 11.79 0.58
N ALA A 39 4.41 11.42 -0.35
CA ALA A 39 3.33 10.48 -0.07
C ALA A 39 3.88 9.11 0.36
N ASN A 40 4.90 8.59 -0.32
CA ASN A 40 5.55 7.33 0.05
C ASN A 40 6.25 7.43 1.41
N ALA A 41 6.95 8.54 1.71
CA ALA A 41 7.61 8.72 3.01
C ALA A 41 6.61 8.61 4.17
N LEU A 42 5.44 9.20 4.01
CA LEU A 42 4.38 9.15 5.02
C LEU A 42 3.69 7.77 5.06
N PHE A 43 3.45 7.14 3.90
CA PHE A 43 2.89 5.78 3.82
C PHE A 43 3.79 4.74 4.49
N PHE A 44 5.11 4.91 4.45
CA PHE A 44 6.04 4.00 5.13
C PHE A 44 5.95 4.02 6.66
N SER A 45 5.01 4.78 7.24
CA SER A 45 4.55 4.57 8.61
C SER A 45 3.74 3.28 8.79
N SER A 46 3.30 2.61 7.70
CA SER A 46 2.50 1.38 7.74
C SER A 46 3.11 0.25 8.58
N PRO A 47 4.41 -0.06 8.60
CA PRO A 47 4.97 -1.10 9.45
C PRO A 47 4.82 -0.84 10.96
N PHE A 48 4.75 0.43 11.38
CA PHE A 48 4.43 0.78 12.76
C PHE A 48 3.00 0.35 13.10
N PHE A 49 2.04 0.73 12.29
CA PHE A 49 0.63 0.37 12.50
C PHE A 49 0.43 -1.14 12.41
N ILE A 50 1.03 -1.82 11.42
CA ILE A 50 0.95 -3.27 11.28
C ILE A 50 1.49 -3.97 12.52
N SER A 51 2.62 -3.52 13.05
CA SER A 51 3.22 -4.10 14.26
C SER A 51 2.33 -3.87 15.49
N ILE A 52 1.77 -2.67 15.64
CA ILE A 52 0.81 -2.38 16.72
C ILE A 52 -0.39 -3.33 16.61
N PHE A 53 -1.01 -3.44 15.44
CA PHE A 53 -2.18 -4.30 15.24
C PHE A 53 -1.85 -5.78 15.38
N ALA A 54 -0.68 -6.24 14.91
CA ALA A 54 -0.23 -7.61 15.12
C ALA A 54 -0.07 -7.94 16.61
N LYS A 55 0.44 -7.01 17.41
CA LYS A 55 0.53 -7.18 18.87
C LYS A 55 -0.84 -7.29 19.52
N PHE A 56 -1.78 -6.39 19.16
CA PHE A 56 -3.08 -6.33 19.84
C PHE A 56 -4.08 -7.38 19.34
N PHE A 57 -4.14 -7.65 18.04
CA PHE A 57 -5.15 -8.52 17.45
C PHE A 57 -4.65 -9.96 17.20
N LEU A 58 -3.35 -10.16 17.03
CA LEU A 58 -2.77 -11.47 16.78
C LEU A 58 -1.96 -12.00 17.97
N ASN A 59 -1.88 -11.23 19.07
CA ASN A 59 -1.07 -11.54 20.25
C ASN A 59 0.40 -11.81 19.91
N GLU A 60 0.93 -11.18 18.86
CA GLU A 60 2.34 -11.30 18.51
C GLU A 60 3.24 -10.68 19.58
N GLN A 61 4.27 -11.42 20.00
CA GLN A 61 5.29 -10.87 20.86
C GLN A 61 6.30 -10.10 20.02
N ILE A 62 6.19 -8.76 20.04
CA ILE A 62 7.08 -7.87 19.31
C ILE A 62 8.15 -7.39 20.27
N GLY A 63 9.32 -8.02 20.18
CA GLY A 63 10.49 -7.64 20.98
C GLY A 63 11.15 -6.35 20.52
N ILE A 64 12.07 -5.83 21.34
CA ILE A 64 12.81 -4.60 21.05
C ILE A 64 13.55 -4.65 19.71
N ARG A 65 14.02 -5.81 19.28
CA ARG A 65 14.69 -6.00 17.98
C ARG A 65 13.80 -5.62 16.79
N ARG A 66 12.53 -6.04 16.81
CA ARG A 66 11.59 -5.69 15.73
C ARG A 66 11.25 -4.20 15.74
N TRP A 67 11.05 -3.62 16.92
CA TRP A 67 10.81 -2.18 17.03
C TRP A 67 12.00 -1.35 16.54
N SER A 68 13.21 -1.71 16.94
CA SER A 68 14.41 -1.00 16.47
C SER A 68 14.63 -1.16 14.95
N ALA A 69 14.34 -2.35 14.38
CA ALA A 69 14.40 -2.54 12.94
C ALA A 69 13.39 -1.68 12.17
N ILE A 70 12.15 -1.56 12.67
CA ILE A 70 11.13 -0.68 12.10
C ILE A 70 11.63 0.77 12.10
N VAL A 71 12.13 1.25 13.25
CA VAL A 71 12.64 2.61 13.39
C VAL A 71 13.85 2.86 12.48
N LEU A 72 14.80 1.93 12.44
CA LEU A 72 15.99 2.06 11.57
C LEU A 72 15.61 2.06 10.08
N GLY A 73 14.70 1.19 9.66
CA GLY A 73 14.18 1.18 8.30
C GLY A 73 13.50 2.49 7.93
N PHE A 74 12.68 3.03 8.83
CA PHE A 74 12.01 4.31 8.62
C PHE A 74 12.99 5.49 8.52
N ILE A 75 14.03 5.51 9.38
CA ILE A 75 15.10 6.51 9.31
C ILE A 75 15.82 6.40 7.95
N GLY A 76 16.12 5.18 7.48
CA GLY A 76 16.73 4.96 6.18
C GLY A 76 15.89 5.54 5.03
N ILE A 77 14.57 5.29 5.05
CA ILE A 77 13.63 5.85 4.07
C ILE A 77 13.60 7.38 4.14
N TYR A 78 13.53 7.94 5.35
CA TYR A 78 13.54 9.39 5.55
C TYR A 78 14.79 10.04 4.94
N ILE A 79 15.96 9.41 5.11
CA ILE A 79 17.24 9.89 4.54
C ILE A 79 17.20 9.82 2.99
N VAL A 80 16.68 8.73 2.41
CA VAL A 80 16.58 8.56 0.95
C VAL A 80 15.63 9.57 0.33
N LEU A 81 14.42 9.67 0.87
CA LEU A 81 13.37 10.49 0.27
C LEU A 81 13.54 11.98 0.57
N ASN A 82 14.26 12.31 1.65
CA ASN A 82 14.51 13.70 2.09
C ASN A 82 13.25 14.59 1.96
N PRO A 83 12.11 14.17 2.58
CA PRO A 83 10.83 14.86 2.38
C PRO A 83 10.89 16.27 2.94
N ASP A 84 10.32 17.23 2.23
CA ASP A 84 10.17 18.60 2.72
C ASP A 84 8.88 18.73 3.55
N PHE A 85 9.03 19.04 4.83
CA PHE A 85 7.92 19.26 5.76
C PHE A 85 7.73 20.76 6.11
N SER A 86 8.37 21.68 5.39
CA SER A 86 8.29 23.12 5.67
C SER A 86 6.87 23.67 5.56
N GLU A 87 6.04 23.05 4.69
CA GLU A 87 4.65 23.43 4.46
C GLU A 87 3.69 22.29 4.86
N PHE A 88 3.72 21.89 6.14
CA PHE A 88 2.84 20.82 6.60
C PHE A 88 1.38 21.28 6.69
N GLU A 89 0.55 20.74 5.84
CA GLU A 89 -0.91 20.90 5.88
C GLU A 89 -1.60 19.64 6.42
N TYR A 90 -2.87 19.79 6.88
CA TYR A 90 -3.69 18.65 7.32
C TYR A 90 -3.89 17.58 6.20
N LYS A 91 -3.82 18.00 4.93
CA LYS A 91 -3.88 17.11 3.76
C LYS A 91 -2.73 16.09 3.73
N ASN A 92 -1.60 16.42 4.36
CA ASN A 92 -0.45 15.53 4.49
C ASN A 92 -0.73 14.30 5.39
N LEU A 93 -1.85 14.31 6.12
CA LEU A 93 -2.31 13.14 6.89
C LEU A 93 -2.93 12.05 6.01
N LEU A 94 -3.31 12.32 4.76
CA LEU A 94 -3.94 11.32 3.88
C LEU A 94 -3.08 10.06 3.67
N PRO A 95 -1.76 10.14 3.37
CA PRO A 95 -0.94 8.93 3.26
C PRO A 95 -0.77 8.18 4.59
N VAL A 96 -0.83 8.88 5.73
CA VAL A 96 -0.79 8.26 7.06
C VAL A 96 -2.10 7.51 7.33
N LEU A 97 -3.25 8.07 6.94
CA LEU A 97 -4.54 7.38 6.97
C LEU A 97 -4.55 6.17 6.02
N CYS A 98 -3.96 6.31 4.83
CA CYS A 98 -3.73 5.17 3.94
C CYS A 98 -2.96 4.06 4.65
N ALA A 99 -1.82 4.38 5.26
CA ALA A 99 -1.00 3.44 6.02
C ALA A 99 -1.77 2.76 7.15
N PHE A 100 -2.61 3.50 7.85
CA PHE A 100 -3.45 2.99 8.95
C PHE A 100 -4.49 1.98 8.43
N PHE A 101 -5.28 2.33 7.40
CA PHE A 101 -6.29 1.43 6.83
C PHE A 101 -5.67 0.22 6.15
N TYR A 102 -4.56 0.41 5.45
CA TYR A 102 -3.78 -0.67 4.87
C TYR A 102 -3.32 -1.66 5.95
N ALA A 103 -2.79 -1.17 7.06
CA ALA A 103 -2.33 -1.99 8.18
C ALA A 103 -3.44 -2.85 8.78
N ILE A 104 -4.65 -2.28 8.96
CA ILE A 104 -5.82 -3.05 9.42
C ILE A 104 -6.18 -4.12 8.38
N SER A 105 -6.23 -3.77 7.10
CA SER A 105 -6.54 -4.70 6.01
C SER A 105 -5.57 -5.89 5.99
N MET A 106 -4.25 -5.65 6.12
CA MET A 106 -3.24 -6.70 6.15
C MET A 106 -3.33 -7.56 7.41
N THR A 107 -3.66 -6.97 8.55
CA THR A 107 -3.91 -7.71 9.80
C THR A 107 -5.13 -8.63 9.66
N ILE A 108 -6.23 -8.16 9.06
CA ILE A 108 -7.41 -8.98 8.77
C ILE A 108 -7.05 -10.12 7.79
N THR A 109 -6.18 -9.88 6.81
CA THR A 109 -5.68 -10.93 5.90
C THR A 109 -5.03 -12.07 6.68
N LYS A 110 -4.26 -11.76 7.72
CA LYS A 110 -3.67 -12.76 8.60
C LYS A 110 -4.73 -13.49 9.43
N ILE A 111 -5.66 -12.76 10.03
CA ILE A 111 -6.75 -13.36 10.85
C ILE A 111 -7.56 -14.33 10.02
N THR A 112 -7.95 -13.96 8.82
CA THR A 112 -8.80 -14.79 7.96
C THR A 112 -8.07 -15.97 7.33
N SER A 113 -6.74 -15.96 7.34
CA SER A 113 -5.90 -17.02 6.74
C SER A 113 -5.91 -18.36 7.50
N ASP A 114 -6.46 -18.41 8.70
CA ASP A 114 -6.59 -19.65 9.48
C ASP A 114 -7.60 -20.63 8.85
N LYS A 115 -8.69 -20.12 8.26
CA LYS A 115 -9.75 -20.93 7.64
C LYS A 115 -9.90 -20.71 6.14
N ASP A 116 -9.66 -19.48 5.66
CA ASP A 116 -9.75 -19.14 4.25
C ASP A 116 -8.39 -19.32 3.58
N ASN A 117 -8.36 -20.12 2.52
CA ASN A 117 -7.15 -20.25 1.72
C ASN A 117 -6.88 -18.99 0.87
N LEU A 118 -5.66 -18.86 0.37
CA LEU A 118 -5.24 -17.71 -0.43
C LEU A 118 -6.19 -17.41 -1.61
N TYR A 119 -6.63 -18.43 -2.31
CA TYR A 119 -7.50 -18.26 -3.48
C TYR A 119 -8.88 -17.75 -3.12
N THR A 120 -9.45 -18.22 -2.00
CA THR A 120 -10.71 -17.70 -1.47
C THR A 120 -10.56 -16.23 -1.09
N GLN A 121 -9.49 -15.86 -0.39
CA GLN A 121 -9.23 -14.47 -0.01
C GLN A 121 -9.07 -13.54 -1.21
N LEU A 122 -8.33 -13.96 -2.25
CA LEU A 122 -8.15 -13.19 -3.49
C LEU A 122 -9.44 -13.08 -4.28
N PHE A 123 -10.20 -14.19 -4.41
CA PHE A 123 -11.48 -14.19 -5.14
C PHE A 123 -12.44 -13.13 -4.58
N TYR A 124 -12.66 -13.14 -3.27
CA TYR A 124 -13.55 -12.15 -2.65
C TYR A 124 -12.97 -10.74 -2.71
N PHE A 125 -11.64 -10.59 -2.57
CA PHE A 125 -11.00 -9.29 -2.69
C PHE A 125 -11.27 -8.66 -4.05
N TYR A 126 -11.00 -9.37 -5.13
CA TYR A 126 -11.21 -8.84 -6.48
C TYR A 126 -12.70 -8.67 -6.82
N THR A 127 -13.55 -9.62 -6.44
CA THR A 127 -14.99 -9.54 -6.73
C THR A 127 -15.61 -8.32 -6.05
N LEU A 128 -15.32 -8.09 -4.78
CA LEU A 128 -15.82 -6.94 -4.05
C LEU A 128 -15.20 -5.63 -4.54
N ALA A 129 -13.91 -5.62 -4.84
CA ALA A 129 -13.24 -4.44 -5.40
C ALA A 129 -13.85 -4.03 -6.75
N ILE A 130 -14.11 -4.98 -7.65
CA ILE A 130 -14.80 -4.72 -8.91
C ILE A 130 -16.21 -4.19 -8.63
N GLY A 131 -16.94 -4.77 -7.70
CA GLY A 131 -18.27 -4.28 -7.31
C GLY A 131 -18.26 -2.83 -6.85
N PHE A 132 -17.31 -2.44 -5.99
CA PHE A 132 -17.11 -1.06 -5.55
C PHE A 132 -16.76 -0.13 -6.72
N CYS A 133 -15.82 -0.52 -7.58
CA CYS A 133 -15.47 0.27 -8.75
C CYS A 133 -16.66 0.47 -9.68
N LEU A 134 -17.48 -0.56 -9.90
CA LEU A 134 -18.68 -0.44 -10.74
C LEU A 134 -19.72 0.49 -10.12
N ILE A 135 -19.95 0.43 -8.81
CA ILE A 135 -20.86 1.35 -8.13
C ILE A 135 -20.39 2.80 -8.32
N ILE A 136 -19.08 3.08 -8.05
CA ILE A 136 -18.54 4.43 -8.22
C ILE A 136 -18.61 4.88 -9.68
N PHE A 137 -18.33 3.98 -10.63
CA PHE A 137 -18.42 4.28 -12.06
C PHE A 137 -19.83 4.68 -12.48
N ILE A 138 -20.86 3.96 -12.00
CA ILE A 138 -22.26 4.25 -12.31
C ILE A 138 -22.68 5.64 -11.79
N PHE A 139 -22.22 6.03 -10.59
CA PHE A 139 -22.61 7.29 -9.99
C PHE A 139 -21.74 8.48 -10.42
N PHE A 140 -20.45 8.28 -10.67
CA PHE A 140 -19.48 9.36 -10.86
C PHE A 140 -18.62 9.24 -12.12
N GLY A 141 -18.71 8.13 -12.86
CA GLY A 141 -17.84 7.88 -14.02
C GLY A 141 -18.19 8.66 -15.29
N SER A 142 -19.36 9.30 -15.34
CA SER A 142 -19.84 10.07 -16.52
C SER A 142 -19.16 11.43 -16.70
N GLY A 143 -18.50 11.97 -15.66
CA GLY A 143 -17.93 13.31 -15.67
C GLY A 143 -18.95 14.45 -15.48
N GLU A 144 -20.23 14.16 -15.22
CA GLU A 144 -21.25 15.21 -15.00
C GLU A 144 -20.93 16.10 -13.79
N PHE A 145 -20.18 15.58 -12.83
CA PHE A 145 -19.76 16.28 -11.62
C PHE A 145 -18.38 16.94 -11.74
N ASP A 146 -17.70 16.88 -12.89
CA ASP A 146 -16.41 17.52 -13.16
C ASP A 146 -16.59 19.03 -13.41
N LYS A 147 -17.02 19.74 -12.37
CA LYS A 147 -17.31 21.19 -12.38
C LYS A 147 -16.44 21.98 -11.40
N TYR A 148 -15.52 21.31 -10.74
CA TYR A 148 -14.71 21.89 -9.68
C TYR A 148 -13.34 22.32 -10.22
N GLU A 149 -12.82 23.44 -9.70
CA GLU A 149 -11.46 23.90 -10.00
C GLU A 149 -10.38 23.23 -9.10
N ASP A 150 -10.83 22.64 -7.98
CA ASP A 150 -9.92 21.95 -7.05
C ASP A 150 -9.38 20.65 -7.69
N PRO A 151 -8.05 20.45 -7.72
CA PRO A 151 -7.43 19.29 -8.36
C PRO A 151 -7.90 17.93 -7.82
N THR A 152 -8.31 17.88 -6.55
CA THR A 152 -8.82 16.64 -5.95
C THR A 152 -10.21 16.32 -6.45
N MET A 153 -11.08 17.33 -6.50
CA MET A 153 -12.43 17.15 -7.00
C MET A 153 -12.42 16.77 -8.48
N GLN A 154 -11.54 17.39 -9.28
CA GLN A 154 -11.32 16.99 -10.67
C GLN A 154 -10.83 15.54 -10.76
N PHE A 155 -9.88 15.13 -9.91
CA PHE A 155 -9.38 13.75 -9.89
C PHE A 155 -10.49 12.74 -9.57
N ILE A 156 -11.40 13.04 -8.64
CA ILE A 156 -12.48 12.15 -8.20
C ILE A 156 -13.61 12.09 -9.24
N PHE A 157 -13.99 13.23 -9.83
CA PHE A 157 -15.21 13.37 -10.63
C PHE A 157 -14.99 13.45 -12.14
N ARG A 158 -13.72 13.44 -12.61
CA ARG A 158 -13.42 13.41 -14.04
C ARG A 158 -14.04 12.21 -14.73
N GLU A 159 -14.34 12.35 -16.01
CA GLU A 159 -14.78 11.23 -16.85
C GLU A 159 -13.72 10.11 -16.89
N TRP A 160 -14.15 8.89 -16.58
CA TRP A 160 -13.22 7.77 -16.41
C TRP A 160 -12.59 7.26 -17.69
N PHE A 161 -13.28 7.36 -18.81
CA PHE A 161 -12.84 6.78 -20.08
C PHE A 161 -12.70 7.79 -21.22
N SER A 162 -12.52 9.07 -20.90
CA SER A 162 -12.46 10.16 -21.88
C SER A 162 -11.31 10.05 -22.89
N ASN A 163 -10.22 9.37 -22.56
CA ASN A 163 -9.00 9.30 -23.40
C ASN A 163 -8.41 7.88 -23.45
N THR A 164 -9.21 6.90 -23.87
CA THR A 164 -8.94 5.48 -23.71
C THR A 164 -7.97 4.87 -24.71
N THR A 165 -7.84 5.41 -25.92
CA THR A 165 -7.12 4.73 -27.02
C THR A 165 -5.67 4.41 -26.69
N TYR A 166 -4.97 5.27 -25.96
CA TYR A 166 -3.59 5.04 -25.51
C TYR A 166 -3.50 4.46 -24.09
N ALA A 167 -4.51 4.62 -23.28
CA ALA A 167 -4.54 4.24 -21.87
C ALA A 167 -4.67 2.71 -21.67
N TRP A 168 -5.36 2.00 -22.54
CA TRP A 168 -5.61 0.57 -22.40
C TRP A 168 -4.36 -0.28 -22.23
N LYS A 169 -3.30 0.02 -22.96
CA LYS A 169 -2.02 -0.69 -22.83
C LYS A 169 -1.47 -0.57 -21.40
N TYR A 170 -1.49 0.62 -20.84
CA TYR A 170 -0.99 0.88 -19.47
C TYR A 170 -1.92 0.27 -18.43
N ILE A 171 -3.23 0.35 -18.61
CA ILE A 171 -4.23 -0.27 -17.72
C ILE A 171 -4.01 -1.78 -17.65
N LEU A 172 -3.80 -2.46 -18.78
CA LEU A 172 -3.55 -3.89 -18.82
C LEU A 172 -2.23 -4.27 -18.14
N ILE A 173 -1.15 -3.53 -18.40
CA ILE A 173 0.15 -3.77 -17.77
C ILE A 173 0.05 -3.55 -16.26
N MET A 174 -0.55 -2.45 -15.82
CA MET A 174 -0.74 -2.14 -14.39
C MET A 174 -1.64 -3.19 -13.72
N GLY A 175 -2.74 -3.60 -14.36
CA GLY A 175 -3.63 -4.62 -13.84
C GLY A 175 -2.94 -5.98 -13.68
N ALA A 176 -2.13 -6.39 -14.65
CA ALA A 176 -1.38 -7.64 -14.60
C ALA A 176 -0.31 -7.61 -13.49
N THR A 177 0.49 -6.54 -13.42
CA THR A 177 1.54 -6.39 -12.40
C THR A 177 0.95 -6.27 -11.00
N ALA A 178 -0.13 -5.49 -10.83
CA ALA A 178 -0.84 -5.40 -9.56
C ALA A 178 -1.41 -6.75 -9.13
N SER A 179 -2.00 -7.52 -10.04
CA SER A 179 -2.56 -8.85 -9.72
C SER A 179 -1.48 -9.79 -9.20
N ILE A 180 -0.31 -9.83 -9.84
CA ILE A 180 0.82 -10.66 -9.38
C ILE A 180 1.29 -10.17 -8.00
N SER A 181 1.43 -8.87 -7.81
CA SER A 181 1.85 -8.27 -6.54
C SER A 181 0.90 -8.62 -5.41
N PHE A 182 -0.43 -8.54 -5.63
CA PHE A 182 -1.43 -8.89 -4.62
C PHE A 182 -1.39 -10.38 -4.25
N VAL A 183 -1.18 -11.28 -5.21
CA VAL A 183 -0.99 -12.71 -4.92
C VAL A 183 0.21 -12.91 -4.01
N CYS A 184 1.34 -12.28 -4.31
CA CYS A 184 2.57 -12.40 -3.52
C CYS A 184 2.40 -11.81 -2.12
N ILE A 185 1.86 -10.60 -2.00
CA ILE A 185 1.73 -9.91 -0.72
C ILE A 185 0.71 -10.60 0.20
N PHE A 186 -0.45 -11.03 -0.33
CA PHE A 186 -1.44 -11.77 0.44
C PHE A 186 -0.90 -13.11 0.92
N LYS A 187 -0.14 -13.81 0.07
CA LYS A 187 0.53 -15.04 0.47
C LYS A 187 1.54 -14.80 1.58
N ALA A 188 2.32 -13.72 1.51
CA ALA A 188 3.28 -13.37 2.55
C ALA A 188 2.57 -13.08 3.89
N TYR A 189 1.57 -12.21 3.89
CA TYR A 189 0.82 -11.87 5.11
C TYR A 189 0.01 -13.03 5.67
N SER A 190 -0.54 -13.91 4.84
CA SER A 190 -1.26 -15.10 5.33
C SER A 190 -0.33 -16.15 5.91
N SER A 191 0.89 -16.29 5.41
CA SER A 191 1.81 -17.37 5.79
C SER A 191 2.73 -17.00 6.95
N TYR A 192 3.11 -15.73 7.07
CA TYR A 192 4.11 -15.26 8.03
C TYR A 192 3.55 -14.22 9.00
N SER A 193 4.37 -13.83 9.99
CA SER A 193 4.05 -12.76 10.94
C SER A 193 3.96 -11.41 10.21
N PRO A 194 2.83 -10.68 10.30
CA PRO A 194 2.66 -9.38 9.66
C PRO A 194 3.72 -8.35 10.05
N SER A 195 4.15 -8.35 11.31
CA SER A 195 5.21 -7.44 11.79
C SER A 195 6.59 -7.69 11.14
N VAL A 196 6.85 -8.90 10.66
CA VAL A 196 8.07 -9.22 9.90
C VAL A 196 7.88 -8.90 8.43
N VAL A 197 6.73 -9.28 7.84
CA VAL A 197 6.45 -9.04 6.42
C VAL A 197 6.47 -7.55 6.09
N SER A 198 5.90 -6.72 6.95
CA SER A 198 5.84 -5.26 6.75
C SER A 198 7.22 -4.60 6.62
N LEU A 199 8.26 -5.16 7.23
CA LEU A 199 9.61 -4.64 7.10
C LEU A 199 10.21 -4.87 5.71
N PHE A 200 9.81 -5.96 5.04
CA PHE A 200 10.20 -6.18 3.64
C PHE A 200 9.57 -5.18 2.68
N GLU A 201 8.47 -4.53 3.05
CA GLU A 201 7.87 -3.46 2.23
C GLU A 201 8.84 -2.26 2.08
N TYR A 202 9.75 -2.04 3.01
CA TYR A 202 10.81 -1.04 2.86
C TYR A 202 11.73 -1.33 1.66
N SER A 203 11.81 -2.58 1.19
CA SER A 203 12.58 -2.92 -0.01
C SER A 203 12.06 -2.23 -1.27
N LEU A 204 10.81 -1.75 -1.26
CA LEU A 204 10.22 -1.00 -2.38
C LEU A 204 11.09 0.20 -2.75
N ILE A 205 11.70 0.88 -1.77
CA ILE A 205 12.57 2.03 -2.03
C ILE A 205 13.82 1.63 -2.82
N ILE A 206 14.38 0.45 -2.52
CA ILE A 206 15.57 -0.08 -3.20
C ILE A 206 15.25 -0.35 -4.66
N TRP A 207 14.11 -1.01 -4.91
CA TRP A 207 13.64 -1.29 -6.27
C TRP A 207 13.30 -0.02 -7.04
N SER A 208 12.67 0.96 -6.38
CA SER A 208 12.36 2.26 -6.99
C SER A 208 13.60 2.99 -7.46
N ILE A 209 14.68 2.98 -6.66
CA ILE A 209 15.95 3.60 -7.02
C ILE A 209 16.63 2.84 -8.17
N LEU A 210 16.62 1.51 -8.12
CA LEU A 210 17.19 0.69 -9.18
C LEU A 210 16.49 0.94 -10.52
N ILE A 211 15.16 0.96 -10.52
CA ILE A 211 14.35 1.23 -11.71
C ILE A 211 14.55 2.67 -12.18
N GLY A 212 14.62 3.65 -11.26
CA GLY A 212 14.93 5.04 -11.57
C GLY A 212 16.27 5.18 -12.30
N TYR A 213 17.30 4.51 -11.80
CA TYR A 213 18.61 4.49 -12.46
C TYR A 213 18.57 3.84 -13.85
N LEU A 214 17.94 2.66 -13.98
CA LEU A 214 17.94 1.88 -15.22
C LEU A 214 17.07 2.48 -16.33
N LEU A 215 15.91 3.05 -15.98
CA LEU A 215 14.93 3.53 -16.97
C LEU A 215 14.99 5.05 -17.19
N PHE A 216 15.37 5.82 -16.17
CA PHE A 216 15.35 7.28 -16.21
C PHE A 216 16.74 7.91 -16.09
N ASN A 217 17.81 7.10 -15.94
CA ASN A 217 19.19 7.54 -15.71
C ASN A 217 19.35 8.43 -14.46
N ASP A 218 18.50 8.24 -13.46
CA ASP A 218 18.58 8.95 -12.19
C ASP A 218 19.77 8.43 -11.38
N ILE A 219 20.81 9.26 -11.21
CA ILE A 219 22.04 8.86 -10.49
C ILE A 219 21.79 8.95 -8.99
N PRO A 220 21.90 7.83 -8.24
CA PRO A 220 21.73 7.84 -6.79
C PRO A 220 22.76 8.73 -6.09
N THR A 221 22.32 9.56 -5.18
CA THR A 221 23.20 10.42 -4.37
C THR A 221 23.85 9.65 -3.23
N LEU A 222 24.88 10.22 -2.59
CA LEU A 222 25.49 9.64 -1.40
C LEU A 222 24.46 9.39 -0.28
N ARG A 223 23.47 10.29 -0.11
CA ARG A 223 22.35 10.12 0.84
C ARG A 223 21.55 8.85 0.54
N THR A 224 21.28 8.59 -0.73
CA THR A 224 20.58 7.40 -1.20
C THR A 224 21.31 6.13 -0.78
N PHE A 225 22.64 6.06 -0.95
CA PHE A 225 23.43 4.91 -0.52
C PHE A 225 23.43 4.71 0.99
N ILE A 226 23.52 5.78 1.78
CA ILE A 226 23.43 5.70 3.25
C ILE A 226 22.06 5.15 3.68
N GLY A 227 20.98 5.69 3.13
CA GLY A 227 19.63 5.24 3.49
C GLY A 227 19.36 3.79 3.09
N ILE A 228 19.78 3.35 1.89
CA ILE A 228 19.69 1.94 1.46
C ILE A 228 20.45 1.02 2.44
N SER A 229 21.66 1.41 2.83
CA SER A 229 22.47 0.62 3.76
C SER A 229 21.77 0.43 5.11
N LEU A 230 21.10 1.47 5.62
CA LEU A 230 20.30 1.38 6.84
C LEU A 230 19.08 0.46 6.67
N ILE A 231 18.37 0.53 5.54
CA ILE A 231 17.21 -0.34 5.26
C ILE A 231 17.64 -1.80 5.19
N ILE A 232 18.74 -2.10 4.47
CA ILE A 232 19.28 -3.46 4.37
C ILE A 232 19.71 -3.96 5.75
N SER A 233 20.42 -3.13 6.51
CA SER A 233 20.88 -3.46 7.85
C SER A 233 19.71 -3.75 8.80
N ALA A 234 18.62 -2.97 8.71
CA ALA A 234 17.40 -3.20 9.47
C ALA A 234 16.74 -4.54 9.12
N GLY A 235 16.70 -4.88 7.82
CA GLY A 235 16.19 -6.17 7.35
C GLY A 235 17.01 -7.36 7.86
N ILE A 236 18.34 -7.27 7.81
CA ILE A 236 19.25 -8.33 8.31
C ILE A 236 19.14 -8.49 9.83
N TYR A 237 19.07 -7.38 10.58
CA TYR A 237 19.05 -7.36 12.04
C TYR A 237 17.89 -8.16 12.66
N ILE A 238 16.80 -8.37 11.92
CA ILE A 238 15.66 -9.17 12.40
C ILE A 238 15.98 -10.66 12.43
N PHE A 239 16.85 -11.13 11.54
CA PHE A 239 17.17 -12.56 11.41
C PHE A 239 18.36 -13.00 12.25
N VAL A 240 19.13 -12.07 12.79
CA VAL A 240 20.24 -12.31 13.70
C VAL A 240 19.78 -12.19 15.15
#